data_35b32cfd301828dadf9dac83407fc4ec
#
_entry.id   35b32cfd301828dadf9dac83407fc4ec
#
_cell.length_a   1.000
_cell.length_b   1.000
_cell.length_c   1.000
_cell.angle_alpha   90.00
_cell.angle_beta   90.00
_cell.angle_gamma   90.00
#
_symmetry.space_group_name_H-M   'P 1'
#
loop_
_entity.id
_entity.type
_entity.pdbx_description
1 polymer ?
#
loop_
_entity_poly.entity_id
_entity_poly.type
_entity_poly.pdbx_seq_one_letter_code
_entity_poly.pdbx_strand_id
1 'polypeptide(L)'
;MIKTHNWTEQELIVVFNLYCKLPFGQYHKGNKKVIELAHILGRTPSAVALKLCNFARFDPLLQKRGIKGMQHGSKLDEKIWKEFNHNWEELAYRSEFVLADLKGEKPYAEIEFEQEQYLMGKEREALVKIRVNQNFFRQLILASYRNRCAVCLLPEADLLVASHIVPWSVDVSLRMNPKNGICMCALHDKAFDKGLISVNDDYELIISETIKILFKEPSVQRGFIPYEGEEIALPDRFIPDKKYLEFHRNNIFIP
;
A
#
# COMPACT_ATOMS: atom_id res chain seq x y z
N MET A 1 0.33 3.43 32.32
CA MET A 1 1.74 3.11 32.68
C MET A 1 2.52 2.71 31.42
N ILE A 2 3.73 3.23 31.22
CA ILE A 2 4.57 2.84 30.05
C ILE A 2 5.14 1.46 30.31
N LYS A 3 4.94 0.53 29.36
CA LYS A 3 5.46 -0.84 29.45
C LYS A 3 6.98 -0.86 29.31
N THR A 4 7.66 -1.55 30.22
CA THR A 4 9.13 -1.72 30.24
C THR A 4 9.58 -3.15 29.87
N HIS A 5 8.62 -4.08 29.66
CA HIS A 5 8.92 -5.45 29.29
C HIS A 5 9.35 -5.59 27.81
N ASN A 6 9.88 -6.75 27.45
CA ASN A 6 10.23 -7.10 26.06
C ASN A 6 9.05 -6.96 25.11
N TRP A 7 9.34 -6.67 23.85
CA TRP A 7 8.33 -6.63 22.78
C TRP A 7 7.72 -8.01 22.57
N THR A 8 6.40 -8.05 22.46
CA THR A 8 5.67 -9.27 22.10
C THR A 8 5.52 -9.40 20.59
N GLU A 9 5.19 -10.60 20.13
CA GLU A 9 4.91 -10.87 18.72
C GLU A 9 3.70 -10.06 18.22
N GLN A 10 2.63 -10.02 19.02
CA GLN A 10 1.43 -9.22 18.71
C GLN A 10 1.74 -7.73 18.54
N GLU A 11 2.50 -7.14 19.47
CA GLU A 11 2.92 -5.75 19.34
C GLU A 11 3.71 -5.50 18.05
N LEU A 12 4.59 -6.42 17.67
CA LEU A 12 5.41 -6.27 16.45
C LEU A 12 4.61 -6.48 15.17
N ILE A 13 3.58 -7.32 15.16
CA ILE A 13 2.67 -7.48 14.01
C ILE A 13 1.98 -6.14 13.70
N VAL A 14 1.42 -5.45 14.68
CA VAL A 14 0.77 -4.15 14.45
C VAL A 14 1.77 -3.05 14.12
N VAL A 15 2.99 -3.09 14.65
CA VAL A 15 4.07 -2.17 14.25
C VAL A 15 4.51 -2.44 12.81
N PHE A 16 4.60 -3.69 12.38
CA PHE A 16 4.95 -4.02 11.00
C PHE A 16 3.82 -3.63 10.03
N ASN A 17 2.57 -3.81 10.42
CA ASN A 17 1.44 -3.27 9.66
C ASN A 17 1.55 -1.74 9.49
N LEU A 18 1.86 -1.01 10.55
CA LEU A 18 2.08 0.44 10.47
C LEU A 18 3.28 0.79 9.57
N TYR A 19 4.38 0.02 9.64
CA TYR A 19 5.53 0.18 8.75
C TYR A 19 5.11 0.14 7.28
N CYS A 20 4.24 -0.79 6.91
CA CYS A 20 3.72 -0.90 5.55
C CYS A 20 2.87 0.32 5.13
N LYS A 21 2.15 0.92 6.06
CA LYS A 21 1.18 2.01 5.83
C LYS A 21 1.73 3.42 5.99
N LEU A 22 3.02 3.56 6.28
CA LEU A 22 3.68 4.86 6.39
C LEU A 22 4.66 5.08 5.23
N PRO A 23 4.68 6.27 4.62
CA PRO A 23 5.72 6.65 3.67
C PRO A 23 7.11 6.55 4.31
N PHE A 24 8.10 6.20 3.49
CA PHE A 24 9.49 6.22 3.93
C PHE A 24 9.90 7.64 4.40
N GLY A 25 10.64 7.70 5.51
CA GLY A 25 11.01 8.98 6.14
C GLY A 25 10.02 9.47 7.20
N GLN A 26 8.84 8.83 7.35
CA GLN A 26 7.86 9.19 8.38
C GLN A 26 7.93 8.31 9.64
N TYR A 27 8.98 7.51 9.81
CA TYR A 27 9.20 6.61 10.96
C TYR A 27 9.81 7.37 12.16
N HIS A 28 9.14 8.45 12.63
CA HIS A 28 9.65 9.27 13.72
C HIS A 28 8.62 9.50 14.83
N LYS A 29 9.10 9.79 16.03
CA LYS A 29 8.28 9.95 17.24
C LYS A 29 7.21 11.05 17.19
N GLY A 30 7.33 12.00 16.27
CA GLY A 30 6.37 13.09 16.05
C GLY A 30 5.26 12.77 15.05
N ASN A 31 5.29 11.62 14.38
CA ASN A 31 4.23 11.22 13.47
C ASN A 31 2.96 10.84 14.25
N LYS A 32 1.80 11.37 13.85
CA LYS A 32 0.52 11.15 14.55
C LYS A 32 0.16 9.67 14.66
N LYS A 33 0.32 8.88 13.60
CA LYS A 33 0.04 7.43 13.61
C LYS A 33 1.00 6.66 14.52
N VAL A 34 2.26 7.11 14.62
CA VAL A 34 3.25 6.53 15.55
C VAL A 34 2.87 6.84 17.00
N ILE A 35 2.42 8.06 17.29
CA ILE A 35 1.96 8.47 18.61
C ILE A 35 0.70 7.67 19.02
N GLU A 36 -0.26 7.56 18.10
CA GLU A 36 -1.50 6.80 18.32
C GLU A 36 -1.21 5.33 18.63
N LEU A 37 -0.40 4.67 17.79
CA LEU A 37 -0.04 3.26 18.04
C LEU A 37 0.74 3.09 19.33
N ALA A 38 1.64 4.01 19.67
CA ALA A 38 2.39 3.99 20.92
C ALA A 38 1.46 4.06 22.13
N HIS A 39 0.41 4.88 22.07
CA HIS A 39 -0.61 4.98 23.11
C HIS A 39 -1.37 3.65 23.28
N ILE A 40 -1.83 3.04 22.17
CA ILE A 40 -2.54 1.74 22.19
C ILE A 40 -1.67 0.64 22.78
N LEU A 41 -0.39 0.61 22.42
CA LEU A 41 0.57 -0.39 22.90
C LEU A 41 1.04 -0.12 24.34
N GLY A 42 0.76 1.04 24.92
CA GLY A 42 1.34 1.48 26.20
C GLY A 42 2.85 1.66 26.13
N ARG A 43 3.38 2.05 24.96
CA ARG A 43 4.80 2.27 24.67
C ARG A 43 5.08 3.76 24.44
N THR A 44 6.36 4.15 24.44
CA THR A 44 6.73 5.51 24.02
C THR A 44 6.72 5.63 22.49
N PRO A 45 6.38 6.79 21.91
CA PRO A 45 6.49 7.02 20.45
C PRO A 45 7.89 6.77 19.91
N SER A 46 8.94 7.05 20.69
CA SER A 46 10.33 6.77 20.34
C SER A 46 10.60 5.27 20.21
N ALA A 47 10.02 4.44 21.08
CA ALA A 47 10.18 2.99 21.02
C ALA A 47 9.48 2.39 19.78
N VAL A 48 8.30 2.87 19.42
CA VAL A 48 7.59 2.46 18.20
C VAL A 48 8.37 2.92 16.96
N ALA A 49 8.81 4.19 16.90
CA ALA A 49 9.62 4.71 15.81
C ALA A 49 10.90 3.91 15.58
N LEU A 50 11.55 3.50 16.66
CA LEU A 50 12.74 2.63 16.60
C LEU A 50 12.43 1.28 15.96
N LYS A 51 11.30 0.66 16.29
CA LYS A 51 10.88 -0.62 15.67
C LYS A 51 10.54 -0.48 14.19
N LEU A 52 9.91 0.63 13.79
CA LEU A 52 9.68 0.94 12.38
C LEU A 52 11.01 1.04 11.61
N CYS A 53 12.01 1.72 12.17
CA CYS A 53 13.35 1.79 11.60
C CYS A 53 14.04 0.41 11.54
N ASN A 54 13.78 -0.45 12.52
CA ASN A 54 14.31 -1.82 12.52
C ASN A 54 13.74 -2.65 11.37
N PHE A 55 12.45 -2.49 11.03
CA PHE A 55 11.86 -3.14 9.87
C PHE A 55 12.43 -2.59 8.55
N ALA A 56 12.67 -1.27 8.46
CA ALA A 56 13.25 -0.64 7.28
C ALA A 56 14.62 -1.23 6.88
N ARG A 57 15.40 -1.74 7.83
CA ARG A 57 16.70 -2.35 7.56
C ARG A 57 16.60 -3.67 6.77
N PHE A 58 15.47 -4.38 6.84
CA PHE A 58 15.25 -5.63 6.11
C PHE A 58 14.76 -5.40 4.68
N ASP A 59 14.34 -4.18 4.33
CA ASP A 59 13.82 -3.84 2.99
C ASP A 59 14.98 -3.77 1.98
N PRO A 60 15.00 -4.66 0.95
CA PRO A 60 16.11 -4.72 0.01
C PRO A 60 16.31 -3.44 -0.81
N LEU A 61 15.22 -2.70 -1.12
CA LEU A 61 15.33 -1.44 -1.86
C LEU A 61 15.94 -0.34 -1.00
N LEU A 62 15.57 -0.29 0.27
CA LEU A 62 16.15 0.65 1.22
C LEU A 62 17.63 0.33 1.48
N GLN A 63 17.99 -0.96 1.55
CA GLN A 63 19.39 -1.41 1.66
C GLN A 63 20.22 -0.95 0.45
N LYS A 64 19.70 -1.11 -0.78
CA LYS A 64 20.36 -0.62 -2.01
C LYS A 64 20.59 0.88 -2.01
N ARG A 65 19.73 1.65 -1.33
CA ARG A 65 19.87 3.10 -1.12
C ARG A 65 20.84 3.47 0.00
N GLY A 66 21.55 2.49 0.57
CA GLY A 66 22.52 2.70 1.66
C GLY A 66 21.88 2.96 3.03
N ILE A 67 20.58 2.71 3.19
CA ILE A 67 19.88 2.87 4.46
C ILE A 67 20.21 1.68 5.36
N LYS A 68 21.11 1.94 6.29
CA LYS A 68 21.51 0.99 7.32
C LYS A 68 20.64 1.27 8.55
N GLY A 69 19.66 0.41 8.85
CA GLY A 69 18.99 0.45 10.15
C GLY A 69 19.96 0.14 11.30
N MET A 70 19.44 0.04 12.53
CA MET A 70 20.29 -0.31 13.68
C MET A 70 20.92 -1.71 13.50
N GLN A 71 22.23 -1.80 13.78
CA GLN A 71 23.01 -3.04 13.57
C GLN A 71 22.54 -4.22 14.44
N HIS A 72 21.91 -3.95 15.59
CA HIS A 72 21.48 -4.94 16.57
C HIS A 72 19.95 -5.00 16.71
N GLY A 73 19.22 -5.26 15.61
CA GLY A 73 17.79 -5.52 15.70
C GLY A 73 17.48 -6.85 16.39
N SER A 74 16.32 -6.92 17.02
CA SER A 74 15.85 -8.12 17.72
C SER A 74 15.64 -9.28 16.74
N LYS A 75 15.96 -10.51 17.16
CA LYS A 75 15.59 -11.74 16.43
C LYS A 75 14.09 -11.83 16.17
N LEU A 76 13.28 -11.25 17.03
CA LEU A 76 11.84 -11.21 16.88
C LEU A 76 11.42 -10.28 15.72
N ASP A 77 12.10 -9.12 15.53
CA ASP A 77 11.84 -8.24 14.38
C ASP A 77 12.11 -8.99 13.06
N GLU A 78 13.19 -9.77 13.01
CA GLU A 78 13.52 -10.58 11.84
C GLU A 78 12.51 -11.73 11.61
N LYS A 79 12.05 -12.39 12.69
CA LYS A 79 11.00 -13.41 12.61
C LYS A 79 9.73 -12.84 11.98
N ILE A 80 9.23 -11.71 12.48
CA ILE A 80 8.02 -11.04 11.97
C ILE A 80 8.21 -10.63 10.50
N TRP A 81 9.37 -10.05 10.16
CA TRP A 81 9.66 -9.73 8.76
C TRP A 81 9.58 -10.96 7.85
N LYS A 82 10.25 -12.07 8.21
CA LYS A 82 10.26 -13.30 7.40
C LYS A 82 8.89 -13.95 7.28
N GLU A 83 8.07 -13.88 8.33
CA GLU A 83 6.73 -14.46 8.37
C GLU A 83 5.76 -13.71 7.43
N PHE A 84 5.82 -12.38 7.43
CA PHE A 84 4.82 -11.56 6.77
C PHE A 84 5.29 -10.85 5.50
N ASN A 85 6.59 -10.71 5.27
CA ASN A 85 7.07 -10.18 4.00
C ASN A 85 6.71 -11.16 2.88
N HIS A 86 5.88 -10.71 1.94
CA HIS A 86 5.17 -11.50 0.92
C HIS A 86 3.92 -12.28 1.39
N ASN A 87 3.55 -12.21 2.65
CA ASN A 87 2.28 -12.74 3.16
C ASN A 87 1.38 -11.59 3.66
N TRP A 88 1.07 -10.69 2.76
CA TRP A 88 0.39 -9.42 3.05
C TRP A 88 -1.06 -9.62 3.52
N GLU A 89 -1.72 -10.65 3.02
CA GLU A 89 -3.08 -11.00 3.40
C GLU A 89 -3.17 -11.40 4.88
N GLU A 90 -2.27 -12.27 5.32
CA GLU A 90 -2.18 -12.70 6.70
C GLU A 90 -1.78 -11.54 7.63
N LEU A 91 -0.83 -10.70 7.20
CA LEU A 91 -0.46 -9.49 7.96
C LEU A 91 -1.67 -8.57 8.14
N ALA A 92 -2.40 -8.28 7.05
CA ALA A 92 -3.56 -7.42 7.09
C ALA A 92 -4.61 -7.95 8.08
N TYR A 93 -4.94 -9.22 7.95
CA TYR A 93 -5.96 -9.86 8.76
C TYR A 93 -5.56 -9.94 10.24
N ARG A 94 -4.41 -10.54 10.56
CA ARG A 94 -3.95 -10.69 11.95
C ARG A 94 -3.75 -9.37 12.66
N SER A 95 -3.18 -8.37 11.97
CA SER A 95 -2.96 -7.06 12.59
C SER A 95 -4.25 -6.32 12.93
N GLU A 96 -5.33 -6.50 12.14
CA GLU A 96 -6.64 -5.91 12.40
C GLU A 96 -7.23 -6.46 13.70
N PHE A 97 -7.22 -7.79 13.86
CA PHE A 97 -7.74 -8.44 15.07
C PHE A 97 -6.90 -8.14 16.31
N VAL A 98 -5.57 -8.18 16.17
CA VAL A 98 -4.67 -7.82 17.28
C VAL A 98 -4.88 -6.37 17.70
N LEU A 99 -5.06 -5.44 16.76
CA LEU A 99 -5.29 -4.04 17.08
C LEU A 99 -6.64 -3.83 17.78
N ALA A 100 -7.67 -4.52 17.32
CA ALA A 100 -9.00 -4.49 17.95
C ALA A 100 -8.97 -5.03 19.39
N ASP A 101 -8.32 -6.18 19.61
CA ASP A 101 -8.12 -6.77 20.94
C ASP A 101 -7.38 -5.82 21.88
N LEU A 102 -6.28 -5.20 21.41
CA LEU A 102 -5.51 -4.23 22.18
C LEU A 102 -6.29 -2.96 22.56
N LYS A 103 -7.28 -2.58 21.74
CA LYS A 103 -8.18 -1.45 22.02
C LYS A 103 -9.40 -1.84 22.87
N GLY A 104 -9.69 -3.13 23.01
CA GLY A 104 -10.95 -3.63 23.61
C GLY A 104 -12.16 -3.34 22.71
N GLU A 105 -11.97 -3.30 21.40
CA GLU A 105 -12.99 -3.00 20.39
C GLU A 105 -13.21 -4.21 19.49
N LYS A 106 -14.32 -4.21 18.74
CA LYS A 106 -14.48 -5.16 17.63
C LYS A 106 -13.60 -4.74 16.44
N PRO A 107 -13.09 -5.69 15.64
CA PRO A 107 -12.40 -5.36 14.40
C PRO A 107 -13.25 -4.46 13.51
N TYR A 108 -12.63 -3.42 12.92
CA TYR A 108 -13.33 -2.43 12.10
C TYR A 108 -14.19 -3.07 10.99
N ALA A 109 -13.66 -4.09 10.35
CA ALA A 109 -14.37 -4.84 9.34
C ALA A 109 -15.66 -5.52 9.86
N GLU A 110 -15.71 -5.95 11.13
CA GLU A 110 -16.94 -6.51 11.71
C GLU A 110 -18.00 -5.44 12.00
N ILE A 111 -17.56 -4.23 12.36
CA ILE A 111 -18.46 -3.10 12.66
C ILE A 111 -19.20 -2.63 11.40
N GLU A 112 -18.52 -2.53 10.26
CA GLU A 112 -19.15 -2.16 8.98
C GLU A 112 -20.23 -3.18 8.56
N PHE A 113 -20.05 -4.46 8.89
CA PHE A 113 -21.00 -5.53 8.56
C PHE A 113 -22.22 -5.62 9.48
N GLU A 114 -22.19 -5.04 10.67
CA GLU A 114 -23.39 -4.95 11.52
C GLU A 114 -24.50 -4.12 10.86
N GLN A 115 -24.15 -3.25 9.92
CA GLN A 115 -25.09 -2.47 9.15
C GLN A 115 -25.68 -3.21 7.93
N GLU A 116 -25.06 -4.32 7.49
CA GLU A 116 -25.54 -5.16 6.39
C GLU A 116 -26.15 -6.46 6.97
N GLN A 117 -27.38 -6.41 7.44
CA GLN A 117 -28.09 -7.46 8.20
C GLN A 117 -28.34 -8.82 7.48
N TYR A 118 -27.89 -8.99 6.22
CA TYR A 118 -28.29 -10.13 5.39
C TYR A 118 -27.25 -11.24 5.22
N LEU A 119 -26.03 -11.06 5.71
CA LEU A 119 -24.95 -12.05 5.51
C LEU A 119 -24.58 -12.77 6.80
N MET A 120 -24.54 -14.11 6.75
CA MET A 120 -24.22 -14.94 7.90
C MET A 120 -23.08 -15.94 7.63
N GLY A 121 -22.34 -16.30 8.70
CA GLY A 121 -21.36 -17.38 8.66
C GLY A 121 -20.17 -17.14 7.74
N LYS A 122 -19.82 -18.13 6.90
CA LYS A 122 -18.63 -18.11 6.03
C LYS A 122 -18.63 -17.00 4.99
N GLU A 123 -19.79 -16.57 4.52
CA GLU A 123 -19.89 -15.47 3.54
C GLU A 123 -19.49 -14.13 4.18
N ARG A 124 -19.91 -13.92 5.43
CA ARG A 124 -19.52 -12.75 6.22
C ARG A 124 -18.01 -12.70 6.44
N GLU A 125 -17.40 -13.82 6.88
CA GLU A 125 -15.96 -13.90 7.10
C GLU A 125 -15.16 -13.61 5.82
N ALA A 126 -15.60 -14.18 4.69
CA ALA A 126 -14.94 -13.94 3.40
C ALA A 126 -14.98 -12.47 2.98
N LEU A 127 -16.12 -11.80 3.18
CA LEU A 127 -16.25 -10.37 2.84
C LEU A 127 -15.46 -9.48 3.80
N VAL A 128 -15.45 -9.77 5.10
CA VAL A 128 -14.58 -9.11 6.09
C VAL A 128 -13.13 -9.16 5.61
N LYS A 129 -12.66 -10.36 5.25
CA LYS A 129 -11.29 -10.57 4.78
C LYS A 129 -10.98 -9.78 3.50
N ILE A 130 -11.92 -9.75 2.55
CA ILE A 130 -11.77 -8.97 1.31
C ILE A 130 -11.61 -7.47 1.62
N ARG A 131 -12.46 -6.90 2.49
CA ARG A 131 -12.39 -5.46 2.84
C ARG A 131 -11.12 -5.10 3.61
N VAL A 132 -10.72 -5.92 4.57
CA VAL A 132 -9.45 -5.75 5.28
C VAL A 132 -8.29 -5.71 4.30
N ASN A 133 -8.27 -6.65 3.36
CA ASN A 133 -7.23 -6.76 2.35
C ASN A 133 -7.22 -5.57 1.40
N GLN A 134 -8.39 -5.14 0.89
CA GLN A 134 -8.49 -3.96 0.01
C GLN A 134 -8.02 -2.68 0.71
N ASN A 135 -8.43 -2.48 1.97
CA ASN A 135 -8.00 -1.32 2.75
C ASN A 135 -6.49 -1.35 3.04
N PHE A 136 -5.95 -2.50 3.39
CA PHE A 136 -4.51 -2.68 3.60
C PHE A 136 -3.73 -2.41 2.32
N PHE A 137 -4.10 -3.04 1.20
CA PHE A 137 -3.46 -2.84 -0.10
C PHE A 137 -3.46 -1.37 -0.50
N ARG A 138 -4.63 -0.70 -0.39
CA ARG A 138 -4.74 0.73 -0.67
C ARG A 138 -3.76 1.55 0.16
N GLN A 139 -3.75 1.37 1.48
CA GLN A 139 -2.86 2.14 2.36
C GLN A 139 -1.38 1.87 2.07
N LEU A 140 -1.02 0.62 1.77
CA LEU A 140 0.34 0.23 1.44
C LEU A 140 0.81 0.88 0.13
N ILE A 141 -0.02 0.83 -0.93
CA ILE A 141 0.32 1.45 -2.21
C ILE A 141 0.43 2.97 -2.07
N LEU A 142 -0.56 3.64 -1.49
CA LEU A 142 -0.51 5.09 -1.29
C LEU A 142 0.74 5.50 -0.50
N ALA A 143 1.06 4.79 0.57
CA ALA A 143 2.25 5.07 1.37
C ALA A 143 3.55 4.89 0.58
N SER A 144 3.63 3.88 -0.28
CA SER A 144 4.80 3.61 -1.12
C SER A 144 5.09 4.75 -2.11
N TYR A 145 4.04 5.41 -2.60
CA TYR A 145 4.10 6.57 -3.49
C TYR A 145 4.01 7.93 -2.74
N ARG A 146 4.25 7.96 -1.42
CA ARG A 146 4.20 9.18 -0.59
C ARG A 146 2.88 9.93 -0.69
N ASN A 147 1.77 9.21 -0.89
CA ASN A 147 0.44 9.74 -1.11
C ASN A 147 0.39 10.75 -2.28
N ARG A 148 0.98 10.36 -3.43
CA ARG A 148 0.94 11.13 -4.67
C ARG A 148 0.61 10.25 -5.84
N CYS A 149 -0.13 10.81 -6.80
CA CYS A 149 -0.36 10.14 -8.09
C CYS A 149 0.97 9.92 -8.81
N ALA A 150 1.20 8.71 -9.32
CA ALA A 150 2.42 8.38 -10.06
C ALA A 150 2.57 9.19 -11.36
N VAL A 151 1.46 9.62 -11.97
CA VAL A 151 1.48 10.37 -13.24
C VAL A 151 1.56 11.88 -13.00
N CYS A 152 0.60 12.48 -12.32
CA CYS A 152 0.48 13.94 -12.20
C CYS A 152 0.92 14.50 -10.84
N LEU A 153 1.40 13.67 -9.93
CA LEU A 153 1.86 14.04 -8.59
C LEU A 153 0.80 14.67 -7.67
N LEU A 154 -0.50 14.57 -8.02
CA LEU A 154 -1.60 15.05 -7.18
C LEU A 154 -1.48 14.48 -5.76
N PRO A 155 -1.42 15.31 -4.69
CA PRO A 155 -1.14 14.85 -3.32
C PRO A 155 -2.41 14.70 -2.46
N GLU A 156 -3.61 14.60 -3.06
CA GLU A 156 -4.88 14.54 -2.33
C GLU A 156 -5.33 13.09 -2.15
N ALA A 157 -5.19 12.57 -0.92
CA ALA A 157 -5.42 11.15 -0.62
C ALA A 157 -6.84 10.66 -0.96
N ASP A 158 -7.86 11.51 -0.82
CA ASP A 158 -9.25 11.15 -1.11
C ASP A 158 -9.50 10.96 -2.63
N LEU A 159 -8.65 11.56 -3.46
CA LEU A 159 -8.68 11.42 -4.91
C LEU A 159 -7.70 10.36 -5.43
N LEU A 160 -6.91 9.72 -4.56
CA LEU A 160 -5.96 8.69 -4.96
C LEU A 160 -6.59 7.29 -4.89
N VAL A 161 -6.18 6.44 -5.81
CA VAL A 161 -6.58 5.04 -5.93
C VAL A 161 -5.32 4.17 -5.95
N ALA A 162 -5.40 2.99 -5.34
CA ALA A 162 -4.40 1.94 -5.52
C ALA A 162 -4.83 1.08 -6.72
N SER A 163 -4.39 1.48 -7.91
CA SER A 163 -4.72 0.83 -9.18
C SER A 163 -4.00 -0.52 -9.28
N HIS A 164 -4.72 -1.61 -9.61
CA HIS A 164 -4.11 -2.89 -9.91
C HIS A 164 -3.64 -2.93 -11.37
N ILE A 165 -2.40 -3.36 -11.60
CA ILE A 165 -1.83 -3.49 -12.96
C ILE A 165 -2.46 -4.70 -13.67
N VAL A 166 -2.41 -5.87 -13.05
CA VAL A 166 -3.20 -7.04 -13.43
C VAL A 166 -4.50 -6.97 -12.65
N PRO A 167 -5.67 -6.94 -13.32
CA PRO A 167 -6.95 -6.73 -12.64
C PRO A 167 -7.24 -7.75 -11.54
N TRP A 168 -7.94 -7.31 -10.52
CA TRP A 168 -8.36 -8.12 -9.37
C TRP A 168 -9.04 -9.44 -9.73
N SER A 169 -9.79 -9.44 -10.84
CA SER A 169 -10.55 -10.62 -11.32
C SER A 169 -9.70 -11.64 -12.06
N VAL A 170 -8.51 -11.25 -12.56
CA VAL A 170 -7.68 -12.09 -13.43
C VAL A 170 -6.84 -13.06 -12.62
N ASP A 171 -6.17 -12.59 -11.58
CA ASP A 171 -5.29 -13.43 -10.76
C ASP A 171 -5.45 -13.12 -9.26
N VAL A 172 -6.02 -14.10 -8.55
CA VAL A 172 -6.26 -14.01 -7.10
C VAL A 172 -4.95 -13.88 -6.32
N SER A 173 -3.87 -14.53 -6.77
CA SER A 173 -2.58 -14.52 -6.09
C SER A 173 -1.89 -13.16 -6.11
N LEU A 174 -2.24 -12.29 -7.06
CA LEU A 174 -1.66 -10.97 -7.24
C LEU A 174 -2.43 -9.86 -6.50
N ARG A 175 -3.59 -10.16 -5.93
CA ARG A 175 -4.47 -9.16 -5.30
C ARG A 175 -3.80 -8.35 -4.21
N MET A 176 -2.97 -9.01 -3.40
CA MET A 176 -2.26 -8.38 -2.29
C MET A 176 -0.79 -8.10 -2.59
N ASN A 177 -0.32 -8.41 -3.81
CA ASN A 177 1.06 -8.17 -4.20
C ASN A 177 1.30 -6.67 -4.47
N PRO A 178 2.10 -5.96 -3.67
CA PRO A 178 2.28 -4.52 -3.87
C PRO A 178 3.02 -4.15 -5.17
N LYS A 179 3.75 -5.09 -5.78
CA LYS A 179 4.34 -4.87 -7.12
C LYS A 179 3.30 -4.90 -8.24
N ASN A 180 2.08 -5.32 -7.93
CA ASN A 180 0.92 -5.27 -8.83
C ASN A 180 0.09 -3.99 -8.62
N GLY A 181 0.65 -2.96 -8.00
CA GLY A 181 -0.09 -1.74 -7.68
C GLY A 181 0.64 -0.47 -8.07
N ILE A 182 -0.11 0.51 -8.56
CA ILE A 182 0.34 1.88 -8.84
C ILE A 182 -0.62 2.85 -8.14
N CYS A 183 -0.07 3.90 -7.50
CA CYS A 183 -0.88 4.98 -6.95
C CYS A 183 -1.24 5.97 -8.04
N MET A 184 -2.49 6.09 -8.38
CA MET A 184 -3.00 7.02 -9.40
C MET A 184 -4.13 7.89 -8.84
N CYS A 185 -4.34 9.09 -9.39
CA CYS A 185 -5.56 9.82 -9.11
C CYS A 185 -6.74 9.19 -9.89
N ALA A 186 -7.97 9.48 -9.47
CA ALA A 186 -9.18 8.89 -10.05
C ALA A 186 -9.27 9.03 -11.58
N LEU A 187 -8.73 10.12 -12.17
CA LEU A 187 -8.68 10.30 -13.62
C LEU A 187 -7.74 9.30 -14.28
N HIS A 188 -6.49 9.22 -13.79
CA HIS A 188 -5.47 8.35 -14.37
C HIS A 188 -5.75 6.87 -14.09
N ASP A 189 -6.27 6.53 -12.90
CA ASP A 189 -6.75 5.19 -12.58
C ASP A 189 -7.82 4.72 -13.56
N LYS A 190 -8.83 5.57 -13.80
CA LYS A 190 -9.90 5.23 -14.74
C LYS A 190 -9.41 5.08 -16.17
N ALA A 191 -8.48 5.93 -16.60
CA ALA A 191 -7.87 5.83 -17.93
C ALA A 191 -7.01 4.56 -18.06
N PHE A 192 -6.27 4.20 -17.02
CA PHE A 192 -5.47 2.98 -16.96
C PHE A 192 -6.36 1.73 -17.01
N ASP A 193 -7.36 1.63 -16.15
CA ASP A 193 -8.33 0.53 -16.14
C ASP A 193 -9.04 0.32 -17.49
N LYS A 194 -9.23 1.40 -18.24
CA LYS A 194 -9.88 1.36 -19.57
C LYS A 194 -8.91 1.16 -20.72
N GLY A 195 -7.62 0.99 -20.43
CA GLY A 195 -6.59 0.82 -21.44
C GLY A 195 -6.32 2.07 -22.29
N LEU A 196 -6.75 3.24 -21.84
CA LEU A 196 -6.51 4.51 -22.53
C LEU A 196 -5.11 5.06 -22.25
N ILE A 197 -4.48 4.61 -21.18
CA ILE A 197 -3.07 4.82 -20.87
C ILE A 197 -2.46 3.51 -20.39
N SER A 198 -1.14 3.37 -20.52
CA SER A 198 -0.36 2.28 -19.96
C SER A 198 1.04 2.76 -19.61
N VAL A 199 1.91 1.85 -19.15
CA VAL A 199 3.30 2.15 -18.78
C VAL A 199 4.21 1.15 -19.50
N ASN A 200 5.29 1.64 -20.12
CA ASN A 200 6.26 0.81 -20.82
C ASN A 200 7.31 0.19 -19.87
N ASP A 201 8.30 -0.51 -20.45
CA ASP A 201 9.34 -1.17 -19.64
C ASP A 201 10.36 -0.21 -19.03
N ASP A 202 10.42 1.03 -19.49
CA ASP A 202 11.24 2.09 -18.93
C ASP A 202 10.48 2.96 -17.93
N TYR A 203 9.27 2.49 -17.57
CA TYR A 203 8.32 3.19 -16.69
C TYR A 203 7.81 4.52 -17.23
N GLU A 204 7.83 4.72 -18.55
CA GLU A 204 7.26 5.88 -19.20
C GLU A 204 5.78 5.67 -19.51
N LEU A 205 4.99 6.74 -19.40
CA LEU A 205 3.57 6.72 -19.71
C LEU A 205 3.35 6.63 -21.22
N ILE A 206 2.52 5.72 -21.65
CA ILE A 206 2.03 5.61 -23.05
C ILE A 206 0.55 5.92 -23.10
N ILE A 207 0.14 6.67 -24.13
CA ILE A 207 -1.23 7.16 -24.31
C ILE A 207 -1.81 6.56 -25.58
N SER A 208 -3.05 6.06 -25.49
CA SER A 208 -3.82 5.53 -26.61
C SER A 208 -4.12 6.59 -27.67
N GLU A 209 -4.10 6.20 -28.95
CA GLU A 209 -4.54 7.06 -30.05
C GLU A 209 -5.97 7.59 -29.85
N THR A 210 -6.82 6.85 -29.16
CA THR A 210 -8.16 7.29 -28.77
C THR A 210 -8.15 8.59 -27.96
N ILE A 211 -7.18 8.77 -27.07
CA ILE A 211 -6.99 10.01 -26.29
C ILE A 211 -6.28 11.06 -27.15
N LYS A 212 -5.28 10.68 -27.94
CA LYS A 212 -4.50 11.59 -28.78
C LYS A 212 -5.35 12.33 -29.82
N ILE A 213 -6.32 11.67 -30.41
CA ILE A 213 -7.26 12.31 -31.36
C ILE A 213 -7.98 13.52 -30.72
N LEU A 214 -8.18 13.48 -29.39
CA LEU A 214 -8.83 14.54 -28.63
C LEU A 214 -7.86 15.63 -28.13
N PHE A 215 -6.66 15.75 -28.71
CA PHE A 215 -5.59 16.65 -28.23
C PHE A 215 -5.99 18.13 -28.16
N LYS A 216 -7.04 18.57 -28.88
CA LYS A 216 -7.55 19.94 -28.83
C LYS A 216 -8.39 20.23 -27.59
N GLU A 217 -8.87 19.19 -26.91
CA GLU A 217 -9.70 19.36 -25.71
C GLU A 217 -8.83 19.79 -24.52
N PRO A 218 -9.18 20.88 -23.84
CA PRO A 218 -8.39 21.40 -22.73
C PRO A 218 -8.16 20.39 -21.59
N SER A 219 -9.11 19.49 -21.34
CA SER A 219 -9.00 18.42 -20.35
C SER A 219 -7.93 17.39 -20.74
N VAL A 220 -7.85 17.05 -22.02
CA VAL A 220 -6.84 16.10 -22.57
C VAL A 220 -5.46 16.76 -22.56
N GLN A 221 -5.37 18.01 -23.00
CA GLN A 221 -4.12 18.78 -23.01
C GLN A 221 -3.50 18.92 -21.61
N ARG A 222 -4.33 19.03 -20.56
CA ARG A 222 -3.83 19.19 -19.18
C ARG A 222 -3.68 17.86 -18.45
N GLY A 223 -4.55 16.91 -18.74
CA GLY A 223 -4.64 15.65 -18.00
C GLY A 223 -3.78 14.52 -18.54
N PHE A 224 -3.38 14.56 -19.82
CA PHE A 224 -2.71 13.41 -20.44
C PHE A 224 -1.47 13.81 -21.26
N ILE A 225 -1.61 14.71 -22.24
CA ILE A 225 -0.54 15.03 -23.21
C ILE A 225 0.81 15.38 -22.57
N PRO A 226 0.90 16.16 -21.47
CA PRO A 226 2.18 16.51 -20.84
C PRO A 226 2.94 15.34 -20.25
N TYR A 227 2.30 14.20 -20.09
CA TYR A 227 2.87 13.03 -19.43
C TYR A 227 3.24 11.91 -20.42
N GLU A 228 2.93 12.07 -21.70
CA GLU A 228 3.28 11.09 -22.73
C GLU A 228 4.81 10.99 -22.88
N GLY A 229 5.34 9.77 -22.75
CA GLY A 229 6.78 9.51 -22.81
C GLY A 229 7.55 9.95 -21.56
N GLU A 230 6.89 10.55 -20.55
CA GLU A 230 7.53 10.89 -19.29
C GLU A 230 7.53 9.70 -18.32
N GLU A 231 8.61 9.56 -17.56
CA GLU A 231 8.73 8.54 -16.52
C GLU A 231 7.74 8.82 -15.39
N ILE A 232 6.92 7.83 -15.03
CA ILE A 232 6.04 7.94 -13.87
C ILE A 232 6.86 7.99 -12.57
N ALA A 233 6.36 8.66 -11.56
CA ALA A 233 7.00 8.65 -10.24
C ALA A 233 7.02 7.23 -9.69
N LEU A 234 8.22 6.70 -9.45
CA LEU A 234 8.42 5.38 -8.88
C LEU A 234 8.26 5.41 -7.35
N PRO A 235 7.75 4.31 -6.76
CA PRO A 235 7.58 4.22 -5.32
C PRO A 235 8.91 4.04 -4.58
N ASP A 236 8.95 4.45 -3.31
CA ASP A 236 10.11 4.19 -2.44
C ASP A 236 10.36 2.68 -2.20
N ARG A 237 9.28 1.88 -2.28
CA ARG A 237 9.26 0.42 -2.08
C ARG A 237 8.30 -0.21 -3.08
N PHE A 238 8.50 -1.48 -3.40
CA PHE A 238 7.59 -2.27 -4.24
C PHE A 238 7.43 -1.71 -5.66
N ILE A 239 8.56 -1.44 -6.35
CA ILE A 239 8.54 -1.01 -7.75
C ILE A 239 7.65 -1.97 -8.55
N PRO A 240 6.75 -1.44 -9.41
CA PRO A 240 5.90 -2.25 -10.28
C PRO A 240 6.69 -3.28 -11.07
N ASP A 241 6.21 -4.53 -11.10
CA ASP A 241 6.89 -5.59 -11.85
C ASP A 241 6.64 -5.41 -13.35
N LYS A 242 7.72 -5.40 -14.12
CA LYS A 242 7.66 -5.22 -15.58
C LYS A 242 6.77 -6.27 -16.27
N LYS A 243 6.69 -7.49 -15.73
CA LYS A 243 5.79 -8.53 -16.25
C LYS A 243 4.31 -8.18 -16.11
N TYR A 244 3.95 -7.47 -15.04
CA TYR A 244 2.57 -7.01 -14.87
C TYR A 244 2.26 -5.82 -15.79
N LEU A 245 3.22 -4.93 -15.99
CA LEU A 245 3.11 -3.84 -16.96
C LEU A 245 2.99 -4.39 -18.39
N GLU A 246 3.79 -5.40 -18.74
CA GLU A 246 3.68 -6.11 -20.01
C GLU A 246 2.30 -6.77 -20.18
N PHE A 247 1.79 -7.44 -19.14
CA PHE A 247 0.44 -7.98 -19.15
C PHE A 247 -0.60 -6.90 -19.46
N HIS A 248 -0.51 -5.74 -18.82
CA HIS A 248 -1.44 -4.63 -19.03
C HIS A 248 -1.38 -4.12 -20.47
N ARG A 249 -0.17 -3.92 -21.01
CA ARG A 249 0.01 -3.50 -22.42
C ARG A 249 -0.58 -4.49 -23.42
N ASN A 250 -0.40 -5.78 -23.17
CA ASN A 250 -0.81 -6.82 -24.12
C ASN A 250 -2.30 -7.19 -24.03
N ASN A 251 -2.97 -6.96 -22.90
CA ASN A 251 -4.32 -7.48 -22.65
C ASN A 251 -5.37 -6.39 -22.37
N ILE A 252 -4.95 -5.19 -21.97
CA ILE A 252 -5.87 -4.13 -21.54
C ILE A 252 -5.67 -2.86 -22.37
N PHE A 253 -4.43 -2.46 -22.63
CA PHE A 253 -4.13 -1.24 -23.37
C PHE A 253 -4.67 -1.29 -24.80
N ILE A 254 -5.30 -0.19 -25.23
CA ILE A 254 -5.83 0.04 -26.56
C ILE A 254 -4.84 0.98 -27.28
N PRO A 255 -4.03 0.49 -28.24
CA PRO A 255 -2.97 1.28 -28.85
C PRO A 255 -3.48 2.48 -29.64
#